data_9d6a7a6063302238b3d609607f62ead5
#
_entry.id   9d6a7a6063302238b3d609607f62ead5
#
_cell.length_a   1.000
_cell.length_b   1.000
_cell.length_c   1.000
_cell.angle_alpha   90.00
_cell.angle_beta   90.00
_cell.angle_gamma   90.00
#
_symmetry.space_group_name_H-M   'P 1'
#
loop_
_entity.id
_entity.type
_entity.pdbx_description
1 polymer ?
#
loop_
_entity_poly.entity_id
_entity_poly.type
_entity_poly.pdbx_seq_one_letter_code
_entity_poly.pdbx_strand_id
1 'polypeptide(L)'
;MNPSAATPDEPPKLRRSAPLVLAGLLAGLLLGFMDVTIVSTAAPTIIADLGGLNLFAWVFSAFLIVQTVTIPIFGKLSDLYGRKRFFLLGLLVFMAGSALSGASRDIYQLIAFRALQGIGFGAFVPATIAIAGDMFPPERRGQVQGLLFSINGIAFAIAPALGSFLTEAISWRWIFYINLPVGVVSLALIYFALRESKAADASPFSDWLGASLLVGFLGLLMMGLFLGGSTFGWTSWAEIALFAGSVLLLAGFVLAERRAREPVLPPRLFRIRNIAAATVVNILRAAAFFGIIAFLPLFAAKGLGASLGDQRNVIYAFTLPLTGGLLLGGTLVSRLGFKTPAIVGAAISSIGILLITSIRSSSSILQLMTVCLPIGFGNGMMIPATIVAFQNSVERREIGIASGLATLTLNLGGAIGVSLLGAIQISLFASDLSVLLAGAPSGGAEVLQEAFAQSISSVFWIVLGVSVATFFAVILMKRVATGGAPASLE
;
A
#
# COMPACT_ATOMS: atom_id res chain seq x y z
N MET A 1 16.02 46.15 34.54
CA MET A 1 15.90 44.74 34.87
C MET A 1 14.98 44.10 33.87
N ASN A 2 15.52 43.30 33.02
CA ASN A 2 14.87 42.75 31.84
C ASN A 2 14.25 41.36 32.19
N PRO A 3 12.98 41.08 31.94
CA PRO A 3 12.42 39.77 32.17
C PRO A 3 12.81 38.83 31.03
N SER A 4 13.52 37.82 31.38
CA SER A 4 13.77 36.52 30.79
C SER A 4 13.21 36.33 29.37
N ALA A 5 14.14 36.34 28.43
CA ALA A 5 13.94 35.73 27.12
C ALA A 5 13.57 34.27 27.34
N ALA A 6 12.35 33.89 26.96
CA ALA A 6 11.94 32.51 26.85
C ALA A 6 12.83 31.85 25.80
N THR A 7 13.60 30.86 26.20
CA THR A 7 14.35 29.98 25.31
C THR A 7 13.38 29.26 24.36
N PRO A 8 13.66 29.21 23.06
CA PRO A 8 12.79 28.49 22.12
C PRO A 8 12.85 27.02 22.43
N ASP A 9 11.65 26.43 22.63
CA ASP A 9 11.32 25.03 22.51
C ASP A 9 12.39 23.99 22.90
N GLU A 10 12.48 23.66 24.18
CA GLU A 10 12.89 22.32 24.58
C GLU A 10 11.89 21.32 23.97
N PRO A 11 12.32 20.36 23.13
CA PRO A 11 11.43 19.31 22.65
C PRO A 11 10.88 18.54 23.86
N PRO A 12 9.56 18.30 23.92
CA PRO A 12 8.92 17.71 25.09
C PRO A 12 9.58 16.39 25.45
N LYS A 13 9.60 16.04 26.75
CA LYS A 13 10.23 14.87 27.40
C LYS A 13 9.84 13.48 26.83
N LEU A 14 9.78 13.36 25.51
CA LEU A 14 9.43 12.18 24.71
C LEU A 14 10.53 11.11 24.66
N ARG A 15 11.76 11.43 25.10
CA ARG A 15 12.93 10.56 24.86
C ARG A 15 12.90 9.20 25.55
N ARG A 16 12.19 9.04 26.68
CA ARG A 16 12.13 7.75 27.41
C ARG A 16 11.05 6.80 26.89
N SER A 17 9.99 7.28 26.23
CA SER A 17 8.89 6.48 25.73
C SER A 17 8.96 6.17 24.22
N ALA A 18 9.88 6.80 23.48
CA ALA A 18 9.97 6.61 22.02
C ALA A 18 10.13 5.15 21.57
N PRO A 19 10.96 4.29 22.19
CA PRO A 19 11.05 2.88 21.81
C PRO A 19 9.75 2.12 22.02
N LEU A 20 9.02 2.41 23.11
CA LEU A 20 7.72 1.76 23.40
C LEU A 20 6.64 2.19 22.40
N VAL A 21 6.60 3.48 22.05
CA VAL A 21 5.68 3.96 21.01
C VAL A 21 6.01 3.30 19.69
N LEU A 22 7.30 3.26 19.30
CA LEU A 22 7.73 2.63 18.06
C LEU A 22 7.36 1.13 18.03
N ALA A 23 7.54 0.40 19.13
CA ALA A 23 7.12 -0.99 19.26
C ALA A 23 5.59 -1.14 19.10
N GLY A 24 4.80 -0.24 19.68
CA GLY A 24 3.35 -0.22 19.52
C GLY A 24 2.92 0.04 18.07
N LEU A 25 3.56 1.01 17.39
CA LEU A 25 3.30 1.30 15.98
C LEU A 25 3.69 0.12 15.08
N LEU A 26 4.84 -0.52 15.32
CA LEU A 26 5.29 -1.70 14.58
C LEU A 26 4.33 -2.89 14.77
N ALA A 27 3.86 -3.14 16.01
CA ALA A 27 2.89 -4.19 16.28
C ALA A 27 1.56 -3.94 15.55
N GLY A 28 1.05 -2.70 15.54
CA GLY A 28 -0.14 -2.33 14.77
C GLY A 28 0.02 -2.54 13.27
N LEU A 29 1.14 -2.09 12.69
CA LEU A 29 1.41 -2.30 11.26
C LEU A 29 1.60 -3.78 10.91
N LEU A 30 2.26 -4.57 11.77
CA LEU A 30 2.40 -6.01 11.58
C LEU A 30 1.04 -6.69 11.38
N LEU A 31 0.06 -6.38 12.24
CA LEU A 31 -1.29 -6.90 12.13
C LEU A 31 -1.91 -6.58 10.76
N GLY A 32 -1.88 -5.30 10.38
CA GLY A 32 -2.49 -4.84 9.14
C GLY A 32 -1.88 -5.47 7.90
N PHE A 33 -0.55 -5.64 7.86
CA PHE A 33 0.13 -6.23 6.71
C PHE A 33 0.03 -7.75 6.68
N MET A 34 0.03 -8.41 7.84
CA MET A 34 -0.19 -9.86 7.92
C MET A 34 -1.59 -10.23 7.48
N ASP A 35 -2.60 -9.46 7.85
CA ASP A 35 -4.01 -9.76 7.62
C ASP A 35 -4.32 -10.00 6.14
N VAL A 36 -3.77 -9.16 5.24
CA VAL A 36 -3.98 -9.30 3.79
C VAL A 36 -3.46 -10.65 3.27
N THR A 37 -2.32 -11.10 3.78
CA THR A 37 -1.62 -12.29 3.27
C THR A 37 -2.13 -13.57 3.94
N ILE A 38 -2.43 -13.52 5.24
CA ILE A 38 -2.84 -14.69 6.02
C ILE A 38 -4.21 -15.22 5.57
N VAL A 39 -5.15 -14.32 5.17
CA VAL A 39 -6.47 -14.71 4.68
C VAL A 39 -6.37 -15.49 3.37
N SER A 40 -5.40 -15.18 2.50
CA SER A 40 -5.23 -15.89 1.24
C SER A 40 -4.86 -17.36 1.42
N THR A 41 -4.12 -17.71 2.48
CA THR A 41 -3.72 -19.10 2.76
C THR A 41 -4.88 -19.95 3.26
N ALA A 42 -5.86 -19.35 3.95
CA ALA A 42 -7.04 -20.03 4.46
C ALA A 42 -8.21 -20.06 3.44
N ALA A 43 -8.05 -19.44 2.26
CA ALA A 43 -9.10 -19.29 1.25
C ALA A 43 -9.85 -20.60 0.93
N PRO A 44 -9.18 -21.73 0.62
CA PRO A 44 -9.89 -22.97 0.29
C PRO A 44 -10.76 -23.47 1.45
N THR A 45 -10.25 -23.39 2.68
CA THR A 45 -10.96 -23.87 3.88
C THR A 45 -12.15 -22.96 4.22
N ILE A 46 -12.01 -21.63 4.06
CA ILE A 46 -13.11 -20.66 4.26
C ILE A 46 -14.23 -20.94 3.24
N ILE A 47 -13.89 -21.16 1.97
CA ILE A 47 -14.85 -21.46 0.92
C ILE A 47 -15.58 -22.78 1.19
N ALA A 48 -14.85 -23.80 1.67
CA ALA A 48 -15.43 -25.09 1.99
C ALA A 48 -16.43 -25.01 3.19
N ASP A 49 -16.15 -24.14 4.17
CA ASP A 49 -16.99 -23.97 5.38
C ASP A 49 -18.17 -23.02 5.17
N LEU A 50 -17.95 -21.86 4.54
CA LEU A 50 -18.99 -20.82 4.38
C LEU A 50 -19.68 -20.84 3.02
N GLY A 51 -19.16 -21.59 2.06
CA GLY A 51 -19.60 -21.54 0.66
C GLY A 51 -19.21 -20.23 -0.05
N GLY A 52 -19.94 -19.93 -1.14
CA GLY A 52 -19.82 -18.62 -1.80
C GLY A 52 -18.54 -18.39 -2.59
N LEU A 53 -18.04 -19.41 -3.33
CA LEU A 53 -16.85 -19.31 -4.16
C LEU A 53 -16.87 -18.06 -5.10
N ASN A 54 -18.00 -17.77 -5.69
CA ASN A 54 -18.21 -16.62 -6.56
C ASN A 54 -18.16 -15.26 -5.83
N LEU A 55 -18.35 -15.25 -4.52
CA LEU A 55 -18.29 -14.05 -3.68
C LEU A 55 -16.97 -13.91 -2.93
N PHE A 56 -16.09 -14.92 -2.99
CA PHE A 56 -14.88 -14.93 -2.18
C PHE A 56 -13.91 -13.78 -2.51
N ALA A 57 -13.87 -13.33 -3.75
CA ALA A 57 -13.10 -12.15 -4.14
C ALA A 57 -13.48 -10.90 -3.34
N TRP A 58 -14.76 -10.79 -2.93
CA TRP A 58 -15.25 -9.68 -2.12
C TRP A 58 -14.68 -9.67 -0.70
N VAL A 59 -14.25 -10.80 -0.16
CA VAL A 59 -13.58 -10.86 1.15
C VAL A 59 -12.31 -10.01 1.18
N PHE A 60 -11.58 -9.96 0.06
CA PHE A 60 -10.40 -9.10 -0.10
C PHE A 60 -10.78 -7.70 -0.58
N SER A 61 -11.62 -7.61 -1.61
CA SER A 61 -11.96 -6.33 -2.23
C SER A 61 -12.68 -5.40 -1.27
N ALA A 62 -13.62 -5.89 -0.45
CA ALA A 62 -14.33 -5.06 0.52
C ALA A 62 -13.36 -4.41 1.52
N PHE A 63 -12.40 -5.18 2.04
CA PHE A 63 -11.36 -4.66 2.92
C PHE A 63 -10.52 -3.58 2.21
N LEU A 64 -10.01 -3.89 1.01
CA LEU A 64 -9.13 -2.99 0.24
C LEU A 64 -9.83 -1.71 -0.24
N ILE A 65 -11.08 -1.82 -0.68
CA ILE A 65 -11.90 -0.67 -1.10
C ILE A 65 -12.12 0.24 0.11
N VAL A 66 -12.64 -0.30 1.20
CA VAL A 66 -13.02 0.49 2.36
C VAL A 66 -11.81 1.13 3.04
N GLN A 67 -10.69 0.41 3.18
CA GLN A 67 -9.46 1.01 3.71
C GLN A 67 -8.98 2.17 2.83
N THR A 68 -8.97 2.00 1.51
CA THR A 68 -8.46 3.02 0.57
C THR A 68 -9.32 4.28 0.61
N VAL A 69 -10.63 4.11 0.67
CA VAL A 69 -11.62 5.19 0.74
C VAL A 69 -11.50 5.98 2.04
N THR A 70 -11.25 5.30 3.16
CA THR A 70 -11.25 5.93 4.50
C THR A 70 -9.92 6.58 4.88
N ILE A 71 -8.80 6.17 4.27
CA ILE A 71 -7.46 6.71 4.55
C ILE A 71 -7.37 8.24 4.52
N PRO A 72 -7.79 8.95 3.45
CA PRO A 72 -7.64 10.41 3.41
C PRO A 72 -8.51 11.13 4.42
N ILE A 73 -9.69 10.59 4.70
CA ILE A 73 -10.62 11.17 5.67
C ILE A 73 -10.03 11.06 7.08
N PHE A 74 -9.58 9.88 7.47
CA PHE A 74 -8.98 9.67 8.79
C PHE A 74 -7.60 10.33 8.91
N GLY A 75 -6.87 10.51 7.81
CA GLY A 75 -5.67 11.35 7.77
C GLY A 75 -5.98 12.77 8.24
N LYS A 76 -7.01 13.42 7.63
CA LYS A 76 -7.47 14.77 8.01
C LYS A 76 -8.02 14.80 9.43
N LEU A 77 -8.91 13.86 9.78
CA LEU A 77 -9.51 13.81 11.11
C LEU A 77 -8.46 13.61 12.21
N SER A 78 -7.42 12.84 11.94
CA SER A 78 -6.32 12.63 12.90
C SER A 78 -5.51 13.90 13.16
N ASP A 79 -5.34 14.76 12.15
CA ASP A 79 -4.68 16.05 12.32
C ASP A 79 -5.55 17.03 13.15
N LEU A 80 -6.88 16.99 12.98
CA LEU A 80 -7.81 17.88 13.69
C LEU A 80 -8.07 17.45 15.16
N TYR A 81 -8.32 16.17 15.36
CA TYR A 81 -8.82 15.67 16.65
C TYR A 81 -7.82 14.86 17.46
N GLY A 82 -6.59 14.68 16.95
CA GLY A 82 -5.50 14.01 17.65
C GLY A 82 -5.16 12.63 17.08
N ARG A 83 -3.88 12.44 16.79
CA ARG A 83 -3.36 11.23 16.11
C ARG A 83 -3.42 9.99 16.98
N LYS A 84 -3.17 10.13 18.30
CA LYS A 84 -3.30 9.03 19.26
C LYS A 84 -4.71 8.46 19.29
N ARG A 85 -5.73 9.33 19.31
CA ARG A 85 -7.13 8.92 19.33
C ARG A 85 -7.48 8.11 18.10
N PHE A 86 -7.11 8.59 16.90
CA PHE A 86 -7.42 7.89 15.66
C PHE A 86 -6.63 6.60 15.47
N PHE A 87 -5.40 6.52 16.00
CA PHE A 87 -4.68 5.25 16.07
C PHE A 87 -5.43 4.25 16.96
N LEU A 88 -5.76 4.63 18.19
CA LEU A 88 -6.44 3.74 19.16
C LEU A 88 -7.82 3.31 18.66
N LEU A 89 -8.65 4.25 18.21
CA LEU A 89 -9.99 3.95 17.68
C LEU A 89 -9.91 3.08 16.42
N GLY A 90 -9.01 3.42 15.49
CA GLY A 90 -8.81 2.64 14.26
C GLY A 90 -8.38 1.21 14.57
N LEU A 91 -7.43 1.03 15.49
CA LEU A 91 -6.98 -0.31 15.88
C LEU A 91 -8.06 -1.09 16.62
N LEU A 92 -8.88 -0.43 17.46
CA LEU A 92 -10.04 -1.06 18.10
C LEU A 92 -11.08 -1.51 17.08
N VAL A 93 -11.42 -0.67 16.09
CA VAL A 93 -12.35 -1.04 15.00
C VAL A 93 -11.78 -2.18 14.15
N PHE A 94 -10.47 -2.16 13.85
CA PHE A 94 -9.79 -3.25 13.15
C PHE A 94 -9.89 -4.57 13.93
N MET A 95 -9.60 -4.56 15.22
CA MET A 95 -9.71 -5.73 16.10
C MET A 95 -11.14 -6.25 16.21
N ALA A 96 -12.12 -5.35 16.34
CA ALA A 96 -13.53 -5.71 16.38
C ALA A 96 -13.96 -6.36 15.04
N GLY A 97 -13.61 -5.76 13.91
CA GLY A 97 -13.83 -6.35 12.58
C GLY A 97 -13.16 -7.71 12.43
N SER A 98 -11.95 -7.87 12.95
CA SER A 98 -11.21 -9.14 12.94
C SER A 98 -11.93 -10.20 13.80
N ALA A 99 -12.30 -9.86 15.04
CA ALA A 99 -13.02 -10.78 15.92
C ALA A 99 -14.35 -11.26 15.29
N LEU A 100 -15.11 -10.32 14.71
CA LEU A 100 -16.36 -10.62 14.02
C LEU A 100 -16.14 -11.46 12.76
N SER A 101 -15.06 -11.21 12.00
CA SER A 101 -14.67 -12.03 10.84
C SER A 101 -14.42 -13.49 11.25
N GLY A 102 -13.72 -13.72 12.37
CA GLY A 102 -13.52 -15.05 12.92
C GLY A 102 -14.82 -15.71 13.43
N ALA A 103 -15.83 -14.92 13.82
CA ALA A 103 -17.15 -15.40 14.28
C ALA A 103 -18.18 -15.53 13.15
N SER A 104 -17.84 -15.22 11.89
CA SER A 104 -18.77 -15.25 10.77
C SER A 104 -19.33 -16.65 10.50
N ARG A 105 -20.62 -16.72 10.14
CA ARG A 105 -21.38 -17.95 9.88
C ARG A 105 -21.71 -18.13 8.40
N ASP A 106 -21.56 -17.08 7.61
CA ASP A 106 -21.76 -17.08 6.15
C ASP A 106 -20.81 -16.08 5.50
N ILE A 107 -20.70 -16.18 4.17
CA ILE A 107 -19.77 -15.36 3.37
C ILE A 107 -20.15 -13.86 3.38
N TYR A 108 -21.44 -13.51 3.51
CA TYR A 108 -21.89 -12.12 3.51
C TYR A 108 -21.48 -11.43 4.80
N GLN A 109 -21.61 -12.12 5.96
CA GLN A 109 -21.11 -11.62 7.24
C GLN A 109 -19.61 -11.41 7.19
N LEU A 110 -18.87 -12.37 6.64
CA LEU A 110 -17.42 -12.25 6.49
C LEU A 110 -17.06 -11.00 5.66
N ILE A 111 -17.71 -10.79 4.52
CA ILE A 111 -17.48 -9.60 3.68
C ILE A 111 -17.78 -8.31 4.43
N ALA A 112 -18.91 -8.23 5.15
CA ALA A 112 -19.30 -7.06 5.93
C ALA A 112 -18.30 -6.76 7.07
N PHE A 113 -17.81 -7.79 7.77
CA PHE A 113 -16.84 -7.63 8.84
C PHE A 113 -15.44 -7.29 8.31
N ARG A 114 -15.07 -7.76 7.11
CA ARG A 114 -13.88 -7.33 6.38
C ARG A 114 -13.96 -5.85 6.01
N ALA A 115 -15.13 -5.36 5.59
CA ALA A 115 -15.32 -3.93 5.34
C ALA A 115 -15.13 -3.10 6.64
N LEU A 116 -15.69 -3.55 7.77
CA LEU A 116 -15.48 -2.94 9.08
C LEU A 116 -13.99 -2.91 9.47
N GLN A 117 -13.29 -4.02 9.27
CA GLN A 117 -11.84 -4.12 9.49
C GLN A 117 -11.07 -3.13 8.61
N GLY A 118 -11.50 -2.94 7.35
CA GLY A 118 -10.96 -1.95 6.43
C GLY A 118 -11.08 -0.50 6.94
N ILE A 119 -12.21 -0.13 7.57
CA ILE A 119 -12.37 1.18 8.23
C ILE A 119 -11.28 1.38 9.29
N GLY A 120 -11.08 0.37 10.15
CA GLY A 120 -10.08 0.41 11.20
C GLY A 120 -8.65 0.61 10.64
N PHE A 121 -8.28 -0.17 9.63
CA PHE A 121 -7.00 -0.06 8.95
C PHE A 121 -6.78 1.33 8.35
N GLY A 122 -7.80 1.85 7.64
CA GLY A 122 -7.79 3.17 7.03
C GLY A 122 -7.61 4.32 8.04
N ALA A 123 -7.96 4.09 9.32
CA ALA A 123 -7.78 5.06 10.38
C ALA A 123 -6.40 4.96 11.04
N PHE A 124 -5.94 3.75 11.44
CA PHE A 124 -4.72 3.66 12.23
C PHE A 124 -3.43 3.73 11.40
N VAL A 125 -3.43 3.33 10.13
CA VAL A 125 -2.20 3.35 9.31
C VAL A 125 -1.72 4.78 9.01
N PRO A 126 -2.54 5.70 8.48
CA PRO A 126 -2.08 7.08 8.29
C PRO A 126 -1.73 7.76 9.61
N ALA A 127 -2.46 7.46 10.69
CA ALA A 127 -2.11 7.94 12.03
C ALA A 127 -0.74 7.41 12.50
N THR A 128 -0.40 6.14 12.23
CA THR A 128 0.92 5.56 12.51
C THR A 128 2.04 6.35 11.82
N ILE A 129 1.89 6.58 10.51
CA ILE A 129 2.86 7.30 9.70
C ILE A 129 3.02 8.75 10.18
N ALA A 130 1.90 9.38 10.54
CA ALA A 130 1.87 10.75 11.06
C ALA A 130 2.49 10.86 12.46
N ILE A 131 2.18 9.93 13.39
CA ILE A 131 2.79 9.88 14.73
C ILE A 131 4.31 9.77 14.61
N ALA A 132 4.80 8.88 13.74
CA ALA A 132 6.22 8.73 13.49
C ALA A 132 6.84 10.03 12.91
N GLY A 133 6.15 10.68 11.98
CA GLY A 133 6.58 11.96 11.40
C GLY A 133 6.67 13.10 12.43
N ASP A 134 5.79 13.08 13.45
CA ASP A 134 5.79 14.10 14.53
C ASP A 134 6.82 13.85 15.61
N MET A 135 7.00 12.58 15.98
CA MET A 135 7.88 12.21 17.09
C MET A 135 9.36 12.38 16.77
N PHE A 136 9.70 12.26 15.49
CA PHE A 136 11.10 12.28 15.06
C PHE A 136 11.42 13.52 14.23
N PRO A 137 12.59 14.14 14.44
CA PRO A 137 13.01 15.28 13.65
C PRO A 137 13.21 14.89 12.18
N PRO A 138 13.14 15.84 11.23
CA PRO A 138 13.21 15.58 9.79
C PRO A 138 14.38 14.69 9.38
N GLU A 139 15.54 14.81 10.06
CA GLU A 139 16.76 14.06 9.81
C GLU A 139 16.62 12.55 10.11
N ARG A 140 15.71 12.18 11.01
CA ARG A 140 15.47 10.77 11.42
C ARG A 140 14.19 10.16 10.83
N ARG A 141 13.32 10.97 10.23
CA ARG A 141 12.05 10.50 9.66
C ARG A 141 12.26 9.36 8.67
N GLY A 142 13.26 9.48 7.80
CA GLY A 142 13.58 8.44 6.82
C GLY A 142 13.89 7.09 7.47
N GLN A 143 14.74 7.07 8.50
CA GLN A 143 15.09 5.84 9.22
C GLN A 143 13.87 5.21 9.88
N VAL A 144 13.03 6.02 10.53
CA VAL A 144 11.84 5.54 11.22
C VAL A 144 10.79 5.02 10.23
N GLN A 145 10.56 5.72 9.12
CA GLN A 145 9.65 5.25 8.07
C GLN A 145 10.18 3.96 7.42
N GLY A 146 11.48 3.87 7.14
CA GLY A 146 12.11 2.64 6.64
C GLY A 146 11.91 1.46 7.59
N LEU A 147 12.10 1.68 8.91
CA LEU A 147 11.87 0.66 9.93
C LEU A 147 10.38 0.27 10.02
N LEU A 148 9.45 1.22 10.04
CA LEU A 148 8.02 0.94 10.10
C LEU A 148 7.56 0.10 8.91
N PHE A 149 7.99 0.44 7.70
CA PHE A 149 7.60 -0.31 6.51
C PHE A 149 8.38 -1.62 6.32
N SER A 150 9.56 -1.80 6.96
CA SER A 150 10.29 -3.07 6.93
C SER A 150 9.50 -4.22 7.58
N ILE A 151 8.57 -3.91 8.49
CA ILE A 151 7.66 -4.90 9.09
C ILE A 151 6.78 -5.60 8.03
N ASN A 152 6.54 -4.94 6.89
CA ASN A 152 5.81 -5.54 5.77
C ASN A 152 6.53 -6.80 5.24
N GLY A 153 7.87 -6.74 5.07
CA GLY A 153 8.64 -7.91 4.65
C GLY A 153 8.56 -9.07 5.65
N ILE A 154 8.57 -8.76 6.96
CA ILE A 154 8.39 -9.75 8.02
C ILE A 154 6.97 -10.34 7.96
N ALA A 155 5.96 -9.50 7.78
CA ALA A 155 4.58 -9.92 7.64
C ALA A 155 4.39 -10.88 6.44
N PHE A 156 4.92 -10.52 5.27
CA PHE A 156 4.88 -11.38 4.08
C PHE A 156 5.60 -12.72 4.24
N ALA A 157 6.69 -12.75 5.04
CA ALA A 157 7.43 -13.98 5.28
C ALA A 157 6.71 -14.92 6.26
N ILE A 158 6.12 -14.36 7.33
CA ILE A 158 5.53 -15.14 8.42
C ILE A 158 4.06 -15.50 8.13
N ALA A 159 3.29 -14.61 7.53
CA ALA A 159 1.84 -14.77 7.41
C ALA A 159 1.42 -16.07 6.69
N PRO A 160 2.03 -16.51 5.57
CA PRO A 160 1.62 -17.76 4.94
C PRO A 160 1.85 -18.99 5.82
N ALA A 161 3.01 -19.07 6.48
CA ALA A 161 3.34 -20.21 7.36
C ALA A 161 2.43 -20.24 8.59
N LEU A 162 2.18 -19.07 9.20
CA LEU A 162 1.29 -18.97 10.35
C LEU A 162 -0.17 -19.26 9.97
N GLY A 163 -0.61 -18.77 8.80
CA GLY A 163 -1.96 -19.00 8.31
C GLY A 163 -2.24 -20.47 8.01
N SER A 164 -1.33 -21.16 7.33
CA SER A 164 -1.45 -22.60 7.10
C SER A 164 -1.47 -23.38 8.41
N PHE A 165 -0.52 -23.10 9.33
CA PHE A 165 -0.46 -23.75 10.62
C PHE A 165 -1.75 -23.57 11.43
N LEU A 166 -2.26 -22.34 11.57
CA LEU A 166 -3.49 -22.08 12.32
C LEU A 166 -4.71 -22.74 11.69
N THR A 167 -4.78 -22.73 10.36
CA THR A 167 -5.90 -23.34 9.62
C THR A 167 -5.93 -24.86 9.75
N GLU A 168 -4.77 -25.52 9.69
CA GLU A 168 -4.64 -26.97 9.76
C GLU A 168 -4.72 -27.49 11.19
N ALA A 169 -4.03 -26.82 12.15
CA ALA A 169 -3.93 -27.28 13.52
C ALA A 169 -5.17 -26.98 14.38
N ILE A 170 -5.90 -25.91 14.08
CA ILE A 170 -7.02 -25.45 14.93
C ILE A 170 -8.27 -25.16 14.08
N SER A 171 -8.29 -24.04 13.36
CA SER A 171 -9.38 -23.60 12.48
C SER A 171 -8.95 -22.34 11.72
N TRP A 172 -9.48 -22.13 10.50
CA TRP A 172 -9.28 -20.88 9.73
C TRP A 172 -9.72 -19.63 10.51
N ARG A 173 -10.63 -19.74 11.45
CA ARG A 173 -11.11 -18.61 12.28
C ARG A 173 -10.00 -17.98 13.10
N TRP A 174 -8.98 -18.75 13.49
CA TRP A 174 -7.83 -18.28 14.26
C TRP A 174 -6.91 -17.32 13.49
N ILE A 175 -6.95 -17.31 12.16
CA ILE A 175 -6.22 -16.28 11.38
C ILE A 175 -6.71 -14.86 11.70
N PHE A 176 -7.96 -14.73 12.11
CA PHE A 176 -8.55 -13.46 12.56
C PHE A 176 -8.32 -13.23 14.06
N TYR A 177 -8.47 -14.25 14.90
CA TYR A 177 -8.31 -14.10 16.35
C TYR A 177 -6.87 -13.82 16.77
N ILE A 178 -5.86 -14.23 16.01
CA ILE A 178 -4.43 -13.92 16.28
C ILE A 178 -4.16 -12.42 16.31
N ASN A 179 -4.98 -11.62 15.64
CA ASN A 179 -4.89 -10.17 15.66
C ASN A 179 -5.23 -9.56 17.02
N LEU A 180 -6.03 -10.22 17.86
CA LEU A 180 -6.49 -9.67 19.12
C LEU A 180 -5.37 -9.51 20.16
N PRO A 181 -4.58 -10.55 20.49
CA PRO A 181 -3.52 -10.41 21.49
C PRO A 181 -2.45 -9.39 21.07
N VAL A 182 -2.05 -9.40 19.82
CA VAL A 182 -1.04 -8.44 19.30
C VAL A 182 -1.63 -7.02 19.29
N GLY A 183 -2.91 -6.88 18.91
CA GLY A 183 -3.62 -5.60 18.92
C GLY A 183 -3.75 -5.02 20.33
N VAL A 184 -4.06 -5.85 21.34
CA VAL A 184 -4.10 -5.42 22.75
C VAL A 184 -2.75 -4.90 23.22
N VAL A 185 -1.65 -5.58 22.86
CA VAL A 185 -0.29 -5.12 23.18
C VAL A 185 -0.01 -3.78 22.51
N SER A 186 -0.34 -3.63 21.22
CA SER A 186 -0.18 -2.37 20.50
C SER A 186 -0.99 -1.23 21.13
N LEU A 187 -2.26 -1.48 21.44
CA LEU A 187 -3.14 -0.52 22.13
C LEU A 187 -2.55 -0.08 23.47
N ALA A 188 -2.11 -1.04 24.30
CA ALA A 188 -1.54 -0.76 25.61
C ALA A 188 -0.25 0.10 25.48
N LEU A 189 0.66 -0.30 24.60
CA LEU A 189 1.90 0.45 24.37
C LEU A 189 1.62 1.89 23.96
N ILE A 190 0.72 2.12 22.99
CA ILE A 190 0.39 3.47 22.53
C ILE A 190 -0.39 4.25 23.59
N TYR A 191 -1.34 3.61 24.29
CA TYR A 191 -2.14 4.27 25.31
C TYR A 191 -1.26 4.83 26.43
N PHE A 192 -0.33 4.05 26.95
CA PHE A 192 0.52 4.44 28.08
C PHE A 192 1.75 5.23 27.67
N ALA A 193 2.40 4.93 26.52
CA ALA A 193 3.66 5.54 26.14
C ALA A 193 3.49 6.84 25.35
N LEU A 194 2.43 7.00 24.54
CA LEU A 194 2.22 8.19 23.72
C LEU A 194 1.37 9.22 24.46
N ARG A 195 1.93 10.40 24.68
CA ARG A 195 1.16 11.57 25.16
C ARG A 195 0.59 12.31 23.96
N GLU A 196 -0.69 12.61 24.00
CA GLU A 196 -1.37 13.37 22.95
C GLU A 196 -0.92 14.83 22.98
N SER A 197 -0.43 15.33 21.86
CA SER A 197 -0.27 16.77 21.64
C SER A 197 -1.60 17.29 21.10
N LYS A 198 -2.36 18.03 21.87
CA LYS A 198 -3.58 18.68 21.38
C LYS A 198 -3.19 19.76 20.37
N ALA A 199 -3.81 19.75 19.20
CA ALA A 199 -3.87 20.95 18.36
C ALA A 199 -4.66 22.02 19.15
N ALA A 200 -4.03 23.13 19.48
CA ALA A 200 -4.60 24.12 20.41
C ALA A 200 -5.84 24.82 19.85
N ASP A 201 -6.02 24.89 18.50
CA ASP A 201 -7.09 25.63 17.82
C ASP A 201 -7.64 24.88 16.61
N ALA A 202 -8.06 23.60 16.78
CA ALA A 202 -8.67 22.88 15.68
C ALA A 202 -10.09 23.38 15.42
N SER A 203 -10.31 23.95 14.24
CA SER A 203 -11.67 24.20 13.72
C SER A 203 -12.39 22.83 13.53
N PRO A 204 -13.71 22.78 13.82
CA PRO A 204 -14.45 21.53 13.63
C PRO A 204 -14.45 21.14 12.16
N PHE A 205 -14.32 19.83 11.90
CA PHE A 205 -14.44 19.28 10.54
C PHE A 205 -15.80 19.63 9.95
N SER A 206 -15.80 20.32 8.81
CA SER A 206 -17.02 20.84 8.19
C SER A 206 -17.25 20.36 6.76
N ASP A 207 -16.27 19.70 6.13
CA ASP A 207 -16.37 19.29 4.71
C ASP A 207 -16.94 17.87 4.55
N TRP A 208 -18.16 17.67 5.02
CA TRP A 208 -18.88 16.40 4.84
C TRP A 208 -19.22 16.11 3.37
N LEU A 209 -19.46 17.19 2.56
CA LEU A 209 -19.75 17.04 1.15
C LEU A 209 -18.52 16.54 0.39
N GLY A 210 -17.36 17.16 0.58
CA GLY A 210 -16.10 16.71 -0.03
C GLY A 210 -15.77 15.30 0.39
N ALA A 211 -15.90 14.96 1.69
CA ALA A 211 -15.69 13.62 2.19
C ALA A 211 -16.61 12.58 1.51
N SER A 212 -17.91 12.88 1.37
CA SER A 212 -18.87 11.97 0.73
C SER A 212 -18.58 11.78 -0.76
N LEU A 213 -18.24 12.85 -1.47
CA LEU A 213 -17.86 12.81 -2.89
C LEU A 213 -16.56 12.01 -3.10
N LEU A 214 -15.58 12.18 -2.21
CA LEU A 214 -14.33 11.40 -2.23
C LEU A 214 -14.58 9.92 -1.99
N VAL A 215 -15.43 9.57 -1.00
CA VAL A 215 -15.87 8.19 -0.72
C VAL A 215 -16.53 7.59 -1.95
N GLY A 216 -17.46 8.30 -2.57
CA GLY A 216 -18.16 7.84 -3.76
C GLY A 216 -17.21 7.67 -4.95
N PHE A 217 -16.35 8.66 -5.22
CA PHE A 217 -15.33 8.61 -6.27
C PHE A 217 -14.41 7.40 -6.12
N LEU A 218 -13.75 7.29 -4.96
CA LEU A 218 -12.82 6.19 -4.71
C LEU A 218 -13.52 4.84 -4.65
N GLY A 219 -14.74 4.79 -4.09
CA GLY A 219 -15.55 3.58 -4.03
C GLY A 219 -15.88 3.05 -5.42
N LEU A 220 -16.43 3.89 -6.30
CA LEU A 220 -16.75 3.49 -7.68
C LEU A 220 -15.50 3.15 -8.48
N LEU A 221 -14.41 3.94 -8.33
CA LEU A 221 -13.15 3.66 -9.00
C LEU A 221 -12.57 2.30 -8.59
N MET A 222 -12.52 2.04 -7.27
CA MET A 222 -12.00 0.76 -6.77
C MET A 222 -12.89 -0.42 -7.16
N MET A 223 -14.22 -0.25 -7.11
CA MET A 223 -15.15 -1.28 -7.59
C MET A 223 -14.89 -1.60 -9.07
N GLY A 224 -14.81 -0.60 -9.94
CA GLY A 224 -14.48 -0.80 -11.34
C GLY A 224 -13.14 -1.50 -11.55
N LEU A 225 -12.11 -1.10 -10.81
CA LEU A 225 -10.78 -1.73 -10.93
C LEU A 225 -10.76 -3.19 -10.43
N PHE A 226 -11.48 -3.54 -9.37
CA PHE A 226 -11.47 -4.90 -8.80
C PHE A 226 -12.48 -5.85 -9.46
N LEU A 227 -13.61 -5.34 -9.99
CA LEU A 227 -14.64 -6.16 -10.60
C LEU A 227 -14.48 -6.25 -12.13
N GLY A 228 -13.79 -5.28 -12.72
CA GLY A 228 -13.49 -5.25 -14.14
C GLY A 228 -12.69 -6.47 -14.60
N GLY A 229 -13.15 -7.11 -15.67
CA GLY A 229 -12.52 -8.31 -16.22
C GLY A 229 -12.81 -9.61 -15.46
N SER A 230 -13.26 -9.54 -14.20
CA SER A 230 -13.61 -10.70 -13.38
C SER A 230 -15.12 -10.95 -13.28
N THR A 231 -15.86 -9.96 -12.78
CA THR A 231 -17.32 -10.01 -12.60
C THR A 231 -18.05 -9.33 -13.75
N PHE A 232 -17.52 -8.19 -14.19
CA PHE A 232 -18.03 -7.43 -15.33
C PHE A 232 -16.99 -7.40 -16.44
N GLY A 233 -17.43 -7.58 -17.70
CA GLY A 233 -16.55 -7.33 -18.85
C GLY A 233 -16.14 -5.85 -18.91
N TRP A 234 -14.91 -5.54 -19.26
CA TRP A 234 -14.38 -4.16 -19.36
C TRP A 234 -15.22 -3.23 -20.25
N THR A 235 -15.94 -3.78 -21.22
CA THR A 235 -16.83 -3.05 -22.14
C THR A 235 -18.30 -3.11 -21.72
N SER A 236 -18.63 -3.70 -20.58
CA SER A 236 -20.02 -3.79 -20.10
C SER A 236 -20.55 -2.42 -19.66
N TRP A 237 -21.86 -2.21 -19.79
CA TRP A 237 -22.51 -0.98 -19.33
C TRP A 237 -22.31 -0.74 -17.83
N ALA A 238 -22.26 -1.82 -17.02
CA ALA A 238 -22.01 -1.72 -15.60
C ALA A 238 -20.63 -1.12 -15.32
N GLU A 239 -19.60 -1.61 -16.03
CA GLU A 239 -18.22 -1.14 -15.89
C GLU A 239 -18.05 0.31 -16.35
N ILE A 240 -18.64 0.64 -17.52
CA ILE A 240 -18.66 2.01 -18.03
C ILE A 240 -19.36 2.96 -17.05
N ALA A 241 -20.48 2.53 -16.46
CA ALA A 241 -21.21 3.35 -15.46
C ALA A 241 -20.39 3.57 -14.19
N LEU A 242 -19.63 2.57 -13.70
CA LEU A 242 -18.72 2.71 -12.54
C LEU A 242 -17.64 3.75 -12.81
N PHE A 243 -16.95 3.68 -13.94
CA PHE A 243 -15.91 4.65 -14.29
C PHE A 243 -16.48 6.04 -14.60
N ALA A 244 -17.58 6.13 -15.33
CA ALA A 244 -18.23 7.42 -15.62
C ALA A 244 -18.73 8.10 -14.33
N GLY A 245 -19.39 7.33 -13.46
CA GLY A 245 -19.80 7.79 -12.14
C GLY A 245 -18.61 8.25 -11.27
N SER A 246 -17.51 7.50 -11.29
CA SER A 246 -16.27 7.87 -10.62
C SER A 246 -15.73 9.22 -11.12
N VAL A 247 -15.67 9.43 -12.44
CA VAL A 247 -15.19 10.71 -13.03
C VAL A 247 -16.11 11.87 -12.66
N LEU A 248 -17.43 11.66 -12.67
CA LEU A 248 -18.40 12.69 -12.26
C LEU A 248 -18.24 13.06 -10.78
N LEU A 249 -18.09 12.07 -9.90
CA LEU A 249 -17.88 12.31 -8.48
C LEU A 249 -16.52 12.97 -8.21
N LEU A 250 -15.46 12.63 -8.96
CA LEU A 250 -14.17 13.32 -8.89
C LEU A 250 -14.31 14.81 -9.28
N ALA A 251 -15.03 15.11 -10.36
CA ALA A 251 -15.28 16.48 -10.76
C ALA A 251 -16.06 17.25 -9.68
N GLY A 252 -17.12 16.63 -9.12
CA GLY A 252 -17.87 17.17 -7.99
C GLY A 252 -16.99 17.40 -6.76
N PHE A 253 -16.13 16.44 -6.42
CA PHE A 253 -15.16 16.53 -5.33
C PHE A 253 -14.21 17.72 -5.51
N VAL A 254 -13.58 17.86 -6.68
CA VAL A 254 -12.68 18.99 -6.97
C VAL A 254 -13.38 20.33 -6.84
N LEU A 255 -14.65 20.42 -7.28
CA LEU A 255 -15.45 21.64 -7.14
C LEU A 255 -15.82 21.95 -5.67
N ALA A 256 -16.18 20.92 -4.89
CA ALA A 256 -16.48 21.06 -3.47
C ALA A 256 -15.24 21.50 -2.67
N GLU A 257 -14.10 20.85 -2.88
CA GLU A 257 -12.83 21.16 -2.22
C GLU A 257 -12.32 22.58 -2.45
N ARG A 258 -12.58 23.14 -3.66
CA ARG A 258 -12.23 24.53 -3.97
C ARG A 258 -13.05 25.55 -3.16
N ARG A 259 -14.22 25.16 -2.64
CA ARG A 259 -15.14 26.03 -1.89
C ARG A 259 -15.15 25.72 -0.39
N ALA A 260 -14.62 24.58 0.03
CA ALA A 260 -14.59 24.15 1.41
C ALA A 260 -13.68 25.05 2.26
N ARG A 261 -14.13 25.37 3.49
CA ARG A 261 -13.30 26.12 4.47
C ARG A 261 -12.20 25.24 5.04
N GLU A 262 -12.49 23.95 5.29
CA GLU A 262 -11.57 22.95 5.83
C GLU A 262 -11.55 21.71 4.92
N PRO A 263 -10.93 21.80 3.73
CA PRO A 263 -10.96 20.73 2.74
C PRO A 263 -10.32 19.43 3.25
N VAL A 264 -10.82 18.28 2.81
CA VAL A 264 -10.27 16.94 3.12
C VAL A 264 -8.87 16.77 2.50
N LEU A 265 -8.77 17.11 1.20
CA LEU A 265 -7.52 17.11 0.45
C LEU A 265 -7.32 18.49 -0.21
N PRO A 266 -6.70 19.46 0.49
CA PRO A 266 -6.54 20.81 -0.02
C PRO A 266 -5.91 20.84 -1.41
N PRO A 267 -6.59 21.40 -2.45
CA PRO A 267 -6.03 21.45 -3.81
C PRO A 267 -4.70 22.19 -3.90
N ARG A 268 -4.41 23.07 -2.94
CA ARG A 268 -3.12 23.76 -2.81
C ARG A 268 -1.93 22.81 -2.63
N LEU A 269 -2.15 21.63 -2.01
CA LEU A 269 -1.08 20.65 -1.83
C LEU A 269 -0.51 20.19 -3.17
N PHE A 270 -1.36 19.99 -4.18
CA PHE A 270 -0.93 19.58 -5.52
C PHE A 270 -0.20 20.68 -6.31
N ARG A 271 -0.24 21.93 -5.85
CA ARG A 271 0.61 23.01 -6.40
C ARG A 271 2.04 22.95 -5.85
N ILE A 272 2.26 22.28 -4.73
CA ILE A 272 3.60 22.05 -4.17
C ILE A 272 4.29 21.02 -5.07
N ARG A 273 5.34 21.42 -5.77
CA ARG A 273 6.05 20.60 -6.77
C ARG A 273 6.45 19.22 -6.24
N ASN A 274 6.95 19.16 -5.00
CA ASN A 274 7.38 17.87 -4.40
C ASN A 274 6.19 16.96 -4.10
N ILE A 275 5.05 17.49 -3.68
CA ILE A 275 3.83 16.69 -3.46
C ILE A 275 3.29 16.17 -4.79
N ALA A 276 3.17 17.02 -5.80
CA ALA A 276 2.71 16.60 -7.12
C ALA A 276 3.64 15.51 -7.72
N ALA A 277 4.95 15.75 -7.68
CA ALA A 277 5.93 14.77 -8.16
C ALA A 277 5.89 13.46 -7.33
N ALA A 278 5.83 13.54 -6.00
CA ALA A 278 5.74 12.36 -5.14
C ALA A 278 4.44 11.56 -5.37
N THR A 279 3.31 12.24 -5.65
CA THR A 279 2.05 11.62 -6.03
C THR A 279 2.21 10.77 -7.30
N VAL A 280 2.76 11.34 -8.36
CA VAL A 280 3.00 10.64 -9.63
C VAL A 280 3.97 9.48 -9.42
N VAL A 281 5.11 9.74 -8.76
CA VAL A 281 6.12 8.71 -8.45
C VAL A 281 5.49 7.56 -7.67
N ASN A 282 4.69 7.84 -6.65
CA ASN A 282 4.12 6.82 -5.79
C ASN A 282 3.07 5.96 -6.51
N ILE A 283 2.22 6.56 -7.37
CA ILE A 283 1.25 5.85 -8.20
C ILE A 283 1.96 4.93 -9.20
N LEU A 284 2.90 5.47 -9.99
CA LEU A 284 3.62 4.70 -11.01
C LEU A 284 4.44 3.57 -10.37
N ARG A 285 5.20 3.88 -9.31
CA ARG A 285 5.97 2.89 -8.55
C ARG A 285 5.08 1.78 -8.00
N ALA A 286 3.94 2.14 -7.40
CA ALA A 286 3.01 1.16 -6.83
C ALA A 286 2.37 0.30 -7.92
N ALA A 287 2.02 0.86 -9.07
CA ALA A 287 1.50 0.11 -10.21
C ALA A 287 2.52 -0.92 -10.71
N ALA A 288 3.78 -0.53 -10.86
CA ALA A 288 4.85 -1.45 -11.25
C ALA A 288 5.11 -2.52 -10.17
N PHE A 289 5.20 -2.12 -8.89
CA PHE A 289 5.48 -3.00 -7.76
C PHE A 289 4.41 -4.06 -7.56
N PHE A 290 3.15 -3.65 -7.46
CA PHE A 290 2.04 -4.59 -7.24
C PHE A 290 1.74 -5.41 -8.49
N GLY A 291 1.97 -4.85 -9.69
CA GLY A 291 1.92 -5.60 -10.94
C GLY A 291 2.94 -6.74 -10.96
N ILE A 292 4.20 -6.47 -10.64
CA ILE A 292 5.23 -7.52 -10.59
C ILE A 292 4.87 -8.58 -9.54
N ILE A 293 4.55 -8.18 -8.31
CA ILE A 293 4.30 -9.13 -7.21
C ILE A 293 3.08 -10.03 -7.48
N ALA A 294 2.09 -9.54 -8.25
CA ALA A 294 0.94 -10.32 -8.65
C ALA A 294 1.28 -11.37 -9.72
N PHE A 295 2.09 -11.00 -10.71
CA PHE A 295 2.40 -11.88 -11.84
C PHE A 295 3.62 -12.77 -11.62
N LEU A 296 4.50 -12.44 -10.68
CA LEU A 296 5.74 -13.16 -10.45
C LEU A 296 5.52 -14.64 -10.05
N PRO A 297 4.66 -14.99 -9.07
CA PRO A 297 4.36 -16.38 -8.75
C PRO A 297 3.65 -17.11 -9.89
N LEU A 298 2.77 -16.40 -10.59
CA LEU A 298 2.01 -16.93 -11.71
C LEU A 298 2.93 -17.28 -12.89
N PHE A 299 3.91 -16.41 -13.17
CA PHE A 299 4.94 -16.67 -14.17
C PHE A 299 5.82 -17.85 -13.78
N ALA A 300 6.25 -17.94 -12.52
CA ALA A 300 7.01 -19.08 -12.02
C ALA A 300 6.21 -20.39 -12.18
N ALA A 301 4.92 -20.40 -11.78
CA ALA A 301 4.07 -21.58 -11.85
C ALA A 301 3.74 -22.00 -13.29
N LYS A 302 3.19 -21.08 -14.07
CA LYS A 302 2.62 -21.38 -15.40
C LYS A 302 3.63 -21.22 -16.55
N GLY A 303 4.58 -20.29 -16.40
CA GLY A 303 5.61 -20.03 -17.41
C GLY A 303 6.83 -20.93 -17.28
N LEU A 304 7.26 -21.22 -16.05
CA LEU A 304 8.47 -22.03 -15.79
C LEU A 304 8.18 -23.42 -15.20
N GLY A 305 6.93 -23.76 -14.95
CA GLY A 305 6.57 -25.05 -14.34
C GLY A 305 7.06 -25.23 -12.90
N ALA A 306 7.25 -24.12 -12.17
CA ALA A 306 7.83 -24.12 -10.83
C ALA A 306 6.94 -24.81 -9.80
N SER A 307 7.56 -25.57 -8.90
CA SER A 307 6.89 -26.14 -7.73
C SER A 307 6.37 -25.05 -6.78
N LEU A 308 5.46 -25.37 -5.86
CA LEU A 308 4.99 -24.45 -4.84
C LEU A 308 6.14 -23.91 -3.96
N GLY A 309 7.15 -24.76 -3.70
CA GLY A 309 8.36 -24.36 -2.98
C GLY A 309 9.17 -23.32 -3.73
N ASP A 310 9.32 -23.48 -5.05
CA ASP A 310 10.05 -22.53 -5.89
C ASP A 310 9.29 -21.19 -6.02
N GLN A 311 7.97 -21.24 -6.19
CA GLN A 311 7.14 -20.02 -6.21
C GLN A 311 7.32 -19.20 -4.91
N ARG A 312 7.31 -19.85 -3.77
CA ARG A 312 7.60 -19.23 -2.47
C ARG A 312 9.00 -18.62 -2.44
N ASN A 313 10.02 -19.34 -2.91
CA ASN A 313 11.41 -18.87 -2.94
C ASN A 313 11.56 -17.64 -3.85
N VAL A 314 10.84 -17.59 -4.98
CA VAL A 314 10.80 -16.41 -5.87
C VAL A 314 10.20 -15.19 -5.14
N ILE A 315 9.11 -15.38 -4.36
CA ILE A 315 8.55 -14.29 -3.54
C ILE A 315 9.57 -13.84 -2.48
N TYR A 316 10.29 -14.74 -1.84
CA TYR A 316 11.34 -14.38 -0.88
C TYR A 316 12.51 -13.65 -1.53
N ALA A 317 12.92 -14.04 -2.74
CA ALA A 317 13.95 -13.35 -3.50
C ALA A 317 13.57 -11.91 -3.87
N PHE A 318 12.28 -11.60 -3.88
CA PHE A 318 11.77 -10.24 -4.05
C PHE A 318 11.60 -9.50 -2.70
N THR A 319 10.98 -10.12 -1.69
CA THR A 319 10.58 -9.44 -0.45
C THR A 319 11.72 -9.24 0.57
N LEU A 320 12.71 -10.15 0.63
CA LEU A 320 13.85 -9.97 1.52
C LEU A 320 14.74 -8.77 1.11
N PRO A 321 15.12 -8.62 -0.18
CA PRO A 321 15.82 -7.42 -0.62
C PRO A 321 14.99 -6.15 -0.49
N LEU A 322 13.66 -6.21 -0.65
CA LEU A 322 12.75 -5.08 -0.40
C LEU A 322 12.94 -4.57 1.04
N THR A 323 12.97 -5.48 2.03
CA THR A 323 13.19 -5.13 3.44
C THR A 323 14.57 -4.48 3.65
N GLY A 324 15.61 -5.02 3.06
CA GLY A 324 16.95 -4.41 3.05
C GLY A 324 16.95 -3.02 2.43
N GLY A 325 16.26 -2.87 1.30
CA GLY A 325 16.07 -1.58 0.62
C GLY A 325 15.33 -0.54 1.47
N LEU A 326 14.29 -0.95 2.21
CA LEU A 326 13.54 -0.09 3.14
C LEU A 326 14.44 0.47 4.25
N LEU A 327 15.25 -0.37 4.87
CA LEU A 327 16.17 0.02 5.95
C LEU A 327 17.30 0.92 5.43
N LEU A 328 17.95 0.51 4.35
CA LEU A 328 19.03 1.31 3.75
C LEU A 328 18.50 2.62 3.17
N GLY A 329 17.38 2.56 2.43
CA GLY A 329 16.72 3.73 1.86
C GLY A 329 16.34 4.74 2.92
N GLY A 330 15.74 4.29 4.03
CA GLY A 330 15.42 5.12 5.18
C GLY A 330 16.65 5.81 5.79
N THR A 331 17.75 5.07 5.92
CA THR A 331 19.03 5.61 6.42
C THR A 331 19.61 6.63 5.45
N LEU A 332 19.60 6.36 4.16
CA LEU A 332 20.08 7.28 3.13
C LEU A 332 19.22 8.54 3.01
N VAL A 333 17.89 8.41 3.15
CA VAL A 333 16.96 9.57 3.22
C VAL A 333 17.37 10.52 4.34
N SER A 334 17.70 9.99 5.51
CA SER A 334 18.10 10.79 6.66
C SER A 334 19.46 11.50 6.48
N ARG A 335 20.36 10.94 5.63
CA ARG A 335 21.70 11.51 5.39
C ARG A 335 21.79 12.39 4.14
N LEU A 336 21.14 11.98 3.06
CA LEU A 336 21.28 12.57 1.72
C LEU A 336 20.02 13.29 1.24
N GLY A 337 18.95 13.31 2.07
CA GLY A 337 17.62 13.75 1.68
C GLY A 337 16.88 12.69 0.81
N PHE A 338 15.62 12.92 0.56
CA PHE A 338 14.74 11.93 -0.08
C PHE A 338 15.00 11.72 -1.60
N LYS A 339 15.50 12.74 -2.30
CA LYS A 339 15.66 12.67 -3.77
C LYS A 339 16.72 11.65 -4.20
N THR A 340 17.87 11.62 -3.55
CA THR A 340 18.98 10.73 -3.94
C THR A 340 18.62 9.25 -3.80
N PRO A 341 18.11 8.76 -2.63
CA PRO A 341 17.68 7.35 -2.52
C PRO A 341 16.54 6.99 -3.47
N ALA A 342 15.63 7.94 -3.76
CA ALA A 342 14.56 7.71 -4.73
C ALA A 342 15.10 7.49 -6.16
N ILE A 343 16.07 8.29 -6.62
CA ILE A 343 16.72 8.12 -7.93
C ILE A 343 17.47 6.79 -8.00
N VAL A 344 18.29 6.49 -7.00
CA VAL A 344 19.08 5.25 -6.95
C VAL A 344 18.16 4.04 -6.90
N GLY A 345 17.12 4.07 -6.07
CA GLY A 345 16.13 3.00 -5.96
C GLY A 345 15.38 2.78 -7.28
N ALA A 346 14.95 3.86 -7.94
CA ALA A 346 14.27 3.79 -9.23
C ALA A 346 15.20 3.19 -10.32
N ALA A 347 16.46 3.61 -10.37
CA ALA A 347 17.43 3.07 -11.33
C ALA A 347 17.67 1.55 -11.09
N ILE A 348 17.93 1.15 -9.85
CA ILE A 348 18.15 -0.27 -9.50
C ILE A 348 16.91 -1.11 -9.83
N SER A 349 15.71 -0.63 -9.49
CA SER A 349 14.46 -1.33 -9.81
C SER A 349 14.25 -1.44 -11.33
N SER A 350 14.49 -0.36 -12.09
CA SER A 350 14.34 -0.37 -13.55
C SER A 350 15.32 -1.34 -14.22
N ILE A 351 16.57 -1.41 -13.74
CA ILE A 351 17.56 -2.40 -14.21
C ILE A 351 17.06 -3.82 -13.94
N GLY A 352 16.57 -4.09 -12.74
CA GLY A 352 16.00 -5.40 -12.41
C GLY A 352 14.80 -5.77 -13.28
N ILE A 353 13.92 -4.80 -13.57
CA ILE A 353 12.77 -5.01 -14.45
C ILE A 353 13.23 -5.19 -15.92
N LEU A 354 14.26 -4.51 -16.36
CA LEU A 354 14.87 -4.78 -17.66
C LEU A 354 15.42 -6.22 -17.73
N LEU A 355 16.09 -6.68 -16.69
CA LEU A 355 16.62 -8.05 -16.63
C LEU A 355 15.51 -9.10 -16.64
N ILE A 356 14.37 -8.86 -15.98
CA ILE A 356 13.27 -9.84 -15.97
C ILE A 356 12.63 -10.00 -17.36
N THR A 357 12.67 -8.99 -18.23
CA THR A 357 12.17 -9.11 -19.60
C THR A 357 12.97 -10.09 -20.47
N SER A 358 14.18 -10.46 -20.04
CA SER A 358 15.01 -11.46 -20.71
C SER A 358 14.69 -12.91 -20.31
N ILE A 359 13.89 -13.12 -19.26
CA ILE A 359 13.52 -14.45 -18.79
C ILE A 359 12.52 -15.08 -19.77
N ARG A 360 12.78 -16.33 -20.15
CA ARG A 360 11.99 -17.14 -21.09
C ARG A 360 11.43 -18.39 -20.38
N SER A 361 10.55 -19.11 -21.04
CA SER A 361 10.03 -20.42 -20.57
C SER A 361 11.15 -21.45 -20.31
N SER A 362 12.26 -21.33 -21.01
CA SER A 362 13.47 -22.19 -20.82
C SER A 362 14.42 -21.71 -19.72
N SER A 363 14.14 -20.58 -19.08
CA SER A 363 15.02 -20.03 -18.01
C SER A 363 14.87 -20.83 -16.73
N SER A 364 15.93 -20.86 -15.90
CA SER A 364 15.89 -21.50 -14.61
C SER A 364 15.19 -20.64 -13.54
N ILE A 365 14.63 -21.28 -12.53
CA ILE A 365 14.04 -20.60 -11.36
C ILE A 365 15.09 -19.71 -10.67
N LEU A 366 16.35 -20.16 -10.61
CA LEU A 366 17.44 -19.40 -10.01
C LEU A 366 17.70 -18.09 -10.77
N GLN A 367 17.63 -18.10 -12.10
CA GLN A 367 17.73 -16.86 -12.90
C GLN A 367 16.60 -15.89 -12.56
N LEU A 368 15.33 -16.39 -12.46
CA LEU A 368 14.19 -15.56 -12.06
C LEU A 368 14.41 -14.98 -10.66
N MET A 369 14.84 -15.79 -9.69
CA MET A 369 15.15 -15.31 -8.34
C MET A 369 16.21 -14.22 -8.34
N THR A 370 17.28 -14.39 -9.11
CA THR A 370 18.40 -13.44 -9.17
C THR A 370 17.94 -12.05 -9.69
N VAL A 371 17.10 -12.01 -10.71
CA VAL A 371 16.60 -10.74 -11.26
C VAL A 371 15.56 -10.08 -10.35
N CYS A 372 14.92 -10.82 -9.44
CA CYS A 372 14.01 -10.27 -8.45
C CYS A 372 14.73 -9.46 -7.36
N LEU A 373 16.01 -9.76 -7.06
CA LEU A 373 16.77 -9.09 -6.01
C LEU A 373 16.84 -7.56 -6.22
N PRO A 374 17.32 -7.03 -7.35
CA PRO A 374 17.40 -5.60 -7.58
C PRO A 374 16.00 -4.95 -7.67
N ILE A 375 14.98 -5.65 -8.15
CA ILE A 375 13.62 -5.11 -8.23
C ILE A 375 13.09 -4.81 -6.82
N GLY A 376 13.15 -5.81 -5.92
CA GLY A 376 12.72 -5.65 -4.54
C GLY A 376 13.52 -4.57 -3.82
N PHE A 377 14.85 -4.64 -3.89
CA PHE A 377 15.75 -3.71 -3.21
C PHE A 377 15.52 -2.25 -3.64
N GLY A 378 15.44 -1.99 -4.95
CA GLY A 378 15.20 -0.65 -5.49
C GLY A 378 13.85 -0.07 -5.06
N ASN A 379 12.78 -0.88 -5.13
CA ASN A 379 11.47 -0.47 -4.62
C ASN A 379 11.49 -0.16 -3.12
N GLY A 380 12.19 -0.98 -2.31
CA GLY A 380 12.36 -0.75 -0.89
C GLY A 380 13.00 0.61 -0.58
N MET A 381 14.02 1.01 -1.32
CA MET A 381 14.67 2.31 -1.15
C MET A 381 13.74 3.51 -1.43
N MET A 382 12.81 3.36 -2.36
CA MET A 382 11.91 4.44 -2.78
C MET A 382 10.79 4.71 -1.76
N ILE A 383 10.31 3.72 -1.01
CA ILE A 383 9.16 3.87 -0.11
C ILE A 383 9.39 4.93 0.97
N PRO A 384 10.44 4.86 1.82
CA PRO A 384 10.69 5.91 2.82
C PRO A 384 10.98 7.25 2.17
N ALA A 385 11.61 7.28 1.00
CA ALA A 385 11.92 8.49 0.27
C ALA A 385 10.65 9.25 -0.16
N THR A 386 9.66 8.54 -0.72
CA THR A 386 8.39 9.15 -1.14
C THR A 386 7.57 9.63 0.06
N ILE A 387 7.49 8.85 1.15
CA ILE A 387 6.76 9.24 2.36
C ILE A 387 7.35 10.51 2.97
N VAL A 388 8.69 10.57 3.10
CA VAL A 388 9.38 11.74 3.64
C VAL A 388 9.23 12.95 2.70
N ALA A 389 9.16 12.74 1.38
CA ALA A 389 8.88 13.82 0.44
C ALA A 389 7.50 14.46 0.68
N PHE A 390 6.46 13.66 0.95
CA PHE A 390 5.16 14.18 1.34
C PHE A 390 5.23 14.93 2.67
N GLN A 391 5.79 14.33 3.72
CA GLN A 391 5.83 14.88 5.08
C GLN A 391 6.66 16.16 5.20
N ASN A 392 7.81 16.25 4.50
CA ASN A 392 8.69 17.43 4.56
C ASN A 392 8.23 18.59 3.65
N SER A 393 7.18 18.38 2.86
CA SER A 393 6.61 19.40 1.98
C SER A 393 5.40 20.12 2.56
N VAL A 394 5.00 19.79 3.78
CA VAL A 394 3.84 20.37 4.47
C VAL A 394 4.20 20.85 5.86
N GLU A 395 3.35 21.72 6.42
CA GLU A 395 3.46 22.12 7.82
C GLU A 395 3.16 20.94 8.76
N ARG A 396 3.67 21.02 10.00
CA ARG A 396 3.50 19.97 11.02
C ARG A 396 2.02 19.61 11.24
N ARG A 397 1.12 20.58 11.17
CA ARG A 397 -0.34 20.39 11.31
C ARG A 397 -0.99 19.59 10.18
N GLU A 398 -0.31 19.40 9.04
CA GLU A 398 -0.81 18.72 7.85
C GLU A 398 -0.12 17.38 7.56
N ILE A 399 0.74 16.92 8.46
CA ILE A 399 1.48 15.65 8.27
C ILE A 399 0.53 14.45 8.16
N GLY A 400 -0.62 14.46 8.83
CA GLY A 400 -1.64 13.41 8.71
C GLY A 400 -2.27 13.37 7.32
N ILE A 401 -2.65 14.53 6.77
CA ILE A 401 -3.16 14.64 5.39
C ILE A 401 -2.09 14.17 4.40
N ALA A 402 -0.84 14.61 4.55
CA ALA A 402 0.27 14.20 3.69
C ALA A 402 0.56 12.70 3.77
N SER A 403 0.50 12.11 4.97
CA SER A 403 0.65 10.67 5.20
C SER A 403 -0.52 9.88 4.62
N GLY A 404 -1.74 10.39 4.76
CA GLY A 404 -2.94 9.85 4.12
C GLY A 404 -2.82 9.86 2.60
N LEU A 405 -2.37 10.98 2.01
CA LEU A 405 -2.16 11.10 0.56
C LEU A 405 -1.07 10.13 0.06
N ALA A 406 0.02 9.95 0.80
CA ALA A 406 1.04 8.96 0.47
C ALA A 406 0.49 7.54 0.45
N THR A 407 -0.33 7.17 1.43
CA THR A 407 -0.95 5.84 1.52
C THR A 407 -2.04 5.65 0.47
N LEU A 408 -2.87 6.67 0.25
CA LEU A 408 -3.90 6.67 -0.80
C LEU A 408 -3.28 6.44 -2.19
N THR A 409 -2.24 7.19 -2.54
CA THR A 409 -1.58 7.08 -3.85
C THR A 409 -0.87 5.75 -4.04
N LEU A 410 -0.35 5.13 -2.97
CA LEU A 410 0.17 3.78 -2.97
C LEU A 410 -0.93 2.75 -3.31
N ASN A 411 -2.06 2.81 -2.63
CA ASN A 411 -3.16 1.85 -2.83
C ASN A 411 -3.81 2.03 -4.22
N LEU A 412 -4.03 3.28 -4.65
CA LEU A 412 -4.55 3.60 -5.98
C LEU A 412 -3.62 3.07 -7.08
N GLY A 413 -2.32 3.37 -6.97
CA GLY A 413 -1.34 2.88 -7.94
C GLY A 413 -1.31 1.36 -8.00
N GLY A 414 -1.35 0.69 -6.83
CA GLY A 414 -1.41 -0.77 -6.76
C GLY A 414 -2.65 -1.36 -7.44
N ALA A 415 -3.83 -0.82 -7.13
CA ALA A 415 -5.09 -1.28 -7.73
C ALA A 415 -5.10 -1.07 -9.25
N ILE A 416 -4.70 0.13 -9.72
CA ILE A 416 -4.59 0.45 -11.15
C ILE A 416 -3.61 -0.52 -11.82
N GLY A 417 -2.42 -0.72 -11.24
CA GLY A 417 -1.39 -1.57 -11.81
C GLY A 417 -1.85 -3.01 -11.98
N VAL A 418 -2.36 -3.64 -10.90
CA VAL A 418 -2.81 -5.03 -10.95
C VAL A 418 -3.98 -5.21 -11.92
N SER A 419 -4.96 -4.30 -11.89
CA SER A 419 -6.16 -4.41 -12.73
C SER A 419 -5.86 -4.21 -14.22
N LEU A 420 -5.13 -3.16 -14.58
CA LEU A 420 -4.80 -2.89 -15.99
C LEU A 420 -3.83 -3.93 -16.56
N LEU A 421 -2.77 -4.29 -15.81
CA LEU A 421 -1.83 -5.30 -16.26
C LEU A 421 -2.49 -6.68 -16.35
N GLY A 422 -3.44 -6.99 -15.46
CA GLY A 422 -4.25 -8.20 -15.53
C GLY A 422 -5.12 -8.27 -16.79
N ALA A 423 -5.82 -7.18 -17.11
CA ALA A 423 -6.62 -7.09 -18.33
C ALA A 423 -5.76 -7.26 -19.60
N ILE A 424 -4.60 -6.59 -19.63
CA ILE A 424 -3.65 -6.67 -20.75
C ILE A 424 -3.11 -8.10 -20.86
N GLN A 425 -2.72 -8.73 -19.74
CA GLN A 425 -2.21 -10.11 -19.74
C GLN A 425 -3.21 -11.10 -20.30
N ILE A 426 -4.48 -11.02 -19.89
CA ILE A 426 -5.55 -11.89 -20.39
C ILE A 426 -5.73 -11.71 -21.91
N SER A 427 -5.73 -10.47 -22.39
CA SER A 427 -5.86 -10.16 -23.82
C SER A 427 -4.67 -10.68 -24.63
N LEU A 428 -3.45 -10.48 -24.16
CA LEU A 428 -2.23 -10.95 -24.79
C LEU A 428 -2.16 -12.49 -24.78
N PHE A 429 -2.53 -13.13 -23.68
CA PHE A 429 -2.56 -14.59 -23.59
C PHE A 429 -3.51 -15.20 -24.63
N ALA A 430 -4.71 -14.64 -24.80
CA ALA A 430 -5.64 -15.10 -25.81
C ALA A 430 -5.10 -14.95 -27.25
N SER A 431 -4.40 -13.83 -27.53
CA SER A 431 -3.75 -13.58 -28.80
C SER A 431 -2.59 -14.55 -29.05
N ASP A 432 -1.67 -14.67 -28.10
CA ASP A 432 -0.48 -15.52 -28.21
C ASP A 432 -0.88 -17.00 -28.34
N LEU A 433 -1.88 -17.44 -27.58
CA LEU A 433 -2.42 -18.79 -27.68
C LEU A 433 -3.00 -19.08 -29.07
N SER A 434 -3.75 -18.14 -29.65
CA SER A 434 -4.33 -18.30 -30.99
C SER A 434 -3.26 -18.44 -32.07
N VAL A 435 -2.19 -17.68 -31.98
CA VAL A 435 -1.05 -17.72 -32.92
C VAL A 435 -0.27 -19.05 -32.81
N LEU A 436 0.01 -19.50 -31.59
CA LEU A 436 0.75 -20.74 -31.34
C LEU A 436 -0.07 -22.00 -31.75
N LEU A 437 -1.37 -21.99 -31.50
CA LEU A 437 -2.26 -23.07 -31.93
C LEU A 437 -2.39 -23.15 -33.45
N ALA A 438 -2.33 -22.03 -34.15
CA ALA A 438 -2.32 -22.00 -35.64
C ALA A 438 -1.03 -22.63 -36.21
N GLY A 439 0.10 -22.52 -35.50
CA GLY A 439 1.39 -23.10 -35.91
C GLY A 439 1.63 -24.54 -35.46
N ALA A 440 0.97 -25.00 -34.40
CA ALA A 440 1.16 -26.32 -33.80
C ALA A 440 -0.18 -26.88 -33.23
N PRO A 441 -1.10 -27.33 -34.09
CA PRO A 441 -2.45 -27.75 -33.68
C PRO A 441 -2.49 -28.91 -32.67
N SER A 442 -1.43 -29.72 -32.58
CA SER A 442 -1.32 -30.89 -31.69
C SER A 442 -0.54 -30.61 -30.38
N GLY A 443 -0.07 -29.38 -30.17
CA GLY A 443 0.71 -28.98 -29.00
C GLY A 443 -0.17 -28.64 -27.79
N GLY A 444 -0.40 -29.59 -26.87
CA GLY A 444 -1.25 -29.39 -25.70
C GLY A 444 -0.64 -28.46 -24.62
N ALA A 445 -0.03 -29.03 -23.57
CA ALA A 445 0.45 -28.30 -22.39
C ALA A 445 1.62 -27.34 -22.67
N GLU A 446 2.53 -27.69 -23.59
CA GLU A 446 3.69 -26.86 -23.95
C GLU A 446 3.30 -25.55 -24.64
N VAL A 447 2.32 -25.59 -25.54
CA VAL A 447 1.79 -24.41 -26.22
C VAL A 447 1.13 -23.46 -25.22
N LEU A 448 0.36 -23.99 -24.27
CA LEU A 448 -0.24 -23.21 -23.20
C LEU A 448 0.80 -22.56 -22.31
N GLN A 449 1.85 -23.28 -21.94
CA GLN A 449 2.95 -22.78 -21.14
C GLN A 449 3.70 -21.65 -21.87
N GLU A 450 4.01 -21.84 -23.14
CA GLU A 450 4.72 -20.84 -23.95
C GLU A 450 3.86 -19.58 -24.16
N ALA A 451 2.58 -19.70 -24.51
CA ALA A 451 1.66 -18.57 -24.65
C ALA A 451 1.56 -17.79 -23.35
N PHE A 452 1.53 -18.49 -22.22
CA PHE A 452 1.47 -17.87 -20.91
C PHE A 452 2.78 -17.12 -20.57
N ALA A 453 3.92 -17.73 -20.87
CA ALA A 453 5.22 -17.09 -20.64
C ALA A 453 5.40 -15.85 -21.51
N GLN A 454 4.99 -15.90 -22.79
CA GLN A 454 5.07 -14.76 -23.71
C GLN A 454 4.17 -13.61 -23.26
N SER A 455 2.91 -13.88 -22.90
CA SER A 455 1.96 -12.86 -22.45
C SER A 455 2.47 -12.13 -21.19
N ILE A 456 3.02 -12.85 -20.20
CA ILE A 456 3.59 -12.20 -19.00
C ILE A 456 4.89 -11.47 -19.32
N SER A 457 5.74 -11.98 -20.21
CA SER A 457 6.93 -11.26 -20.65
C SER A 457 6.56 -9.91 -21.28
N SER A 458 5.49 -9.86 -22.06
CA SER A 458 4.97 -8.61 -22.64
C SER A 458 4.47 -7.66 -21.55
N VAL A 459 3.83 -8.17 -20.49
CA VAL A 459 3.46 -7.36 -19.33
C VAL A 459 4.70 -6.77 -18.65
N PHE A 460 5.81 -7.51 -18.53
CA PHE A 460 7.04 -6.97 -17.94
C PHE A 460 7.65 -5.84 -18.76
N TRP A 461 7.51 -5.82 -20.09
CA TRP A 461 7.90 -4.68 -20.93
C TRP A 461 7.07 -3.43 -20.61
N ILE A 462 5.77 -3.58 -20.40
CA ILE A 462 4.91 -2.46 -19.97
C ILE A 462 5.33 -1.96 -18.60
N VAL A 463 5.59 -2.87 -17.65
CA VAL A 463 6.08 -2.52 -16.31
C VAL A 463 7.43 -1.80 -16.38
N LEU A 464 8.31 -2.19 -17.31
CA LEU A 464 9.57 -1.47 -17.55
C LEU A 464 9.30 -0.02 -17.99
N GLY A 465 8.37 0.18 -18.92
CA GLY A 465 7.95 1.53 -19.35
C GLY A 465 7.47 2.38 -18.17
N VAL A 466 6.62 1.81 -17.30
CA VAL A 466 6.13 2.47 -16.08
C VAL A 466 7.28 2.76 -15.09
N SER A 467 8.24 1.84 -14.93
CA SER A 467 9.39 2.02 -14.05
C SER A 467 10.34 3.11 -14.56
N VAL A 468 10.59 3.15 -15.87
CA VAL A 468 11.36 4.23 -16.50
C VAL A 468 10.66 5.58 -16.35
N ALA A 469 9.34 5.63 -16.54
CA ALA A 469 8.55 6.84 -16.28
C ALA A 469 8.65 7.27 -14.80
N THR A 470 8.66 6.30 -13.87
CA THR A 470 8.90 6.56 -12.45
C THR A 470 10.27 7.19 -12.21
N PHE A 471 11.32 6.66 -12.84
CA PHE A 471 12.67 7.22 -12.74
C PHE A 471 12.73 8.67 -13.20
N PHE A 472 12.14 9.00 -14.34
CA PHE A 472 12.07 10.39 -14.82
C PHE A 472 11.21 11.26 -13.90
N ALA A 473 10.09 10.77 -13.38
CA ALA A 473 9.26 11.50 -12.44
C ALA A 473 10.01 11.85 -11.14
N VAL A 474 10.87 10.95 -10.63
CA VAL A 474 11.72 11.22 -9.45
C VAL A 474 12.70 12.37 -9.71
N ILE A 475 13.23 12.51 -10.93
CA ILE A 475 14.14 13.61 -11.27
C ILE A 475 13.45 14.97 -11.13
N LEU A 476 12.12 15.06 -11.37
CA LEU A 476 11.34 16.28 -11.23
C LEU A 476 11.20 16.76 -9.77
N MET A 477 11.45 15.90 -8.78
CA MET A 477 11.44 16.30 -7.37
C MET A 477 12.58 17.30 -7.10
N LYS A 478 12.29 18.35 -6.33
CA LYS A 478 13.32 19.31 -5.88
C LYS A 478 14.06 18.74 -4.65
N ARG A 479 15.37 18.96 -4.57
CA ARG A 479 16.13 18.70 -3.35
C ARG A 479 15.64 19.65 -2.25
N VAL A 480 15.30 19.12 -1.10
CA VAL A 480 15.06 19.89 0.13
C VAL A 480 16.17 19.50 1.09
N ALA A 481 16.89 20.47 1.61
CA ALA A 481 17.93 20.23 2.62
C ALA A 481 17.30 19.59 3.85
N THR A 482 17.96 18.58 4.42
CA THR A 482 17.58 17.99 5.69
C THR A 482 17.71 19.10 6.76
N GLY A 483 16.58 19.52 7.34
CA GLY A 483 16.53 20.62 8.34
C GLY A 483 16.14 22.01 7.81
N GLY A 484 15.85 22.16 6.52
CA GLY A 484 15.29 23.40 5.96
C GLY A 484 13.82 23.61 6.32
N ALA A 485 13.43 24.88 6.54
CA ALA A 485 12.03 25.26 6.71
C ALA A 485 11.20 24.76 5.52
N PRO A 486 9.88 24.45 5.70
CA PRO A 486 9.01 24.09 4.61
C PRO A 486 9.11 25.14 3.49
N ALA A 487 9.23 24.66 2.25
CA ALA A 487 9.33 25.55 1.10
C ALA A 487 8.09 26.46 1.09
N SER A 488 8.31 27.74 1.41
CA SER A 488 7.31 28.79 1.19
C SER A 488 6.81 28.70 -0.24
N LEU A 489 5.53 28.92 -0.43
CA LEU A 489 4.85 28.96 -1.75
C LEU A 489 5.52 30.07 -2.60
N GLU A 490 6.61 29.77 -3.29
CA GLU A 490 7.18 30.50 -4.39
C GLU A 490 7.15 29.66 -5.68
#